data_f2d45f8438b5f4ad799eea5eb9db9851
#
_entry.id   f2d45f8438b5f4ad799eea5eb9db9851
#
_cell.length_a   1.000
_cell.length_b   1.000
_cell.length_c   1.000
_cell.angle_alpha   90.00
_cell.angle_beta   90.00
_cell.angle_gamma   90.00
#
_symmetry.space_group_name_H-M   'P 1'
#
loop_
_entity.id
_entity.type
_entity.pdbx_description
1 polymer ?
#
loop_
_entity_poly.entity_id
_entity_poly.type
_entity_poly.pdbx_seq_one_letter_code
_entity_poly.pdbx_strand_id
1 'polypeptide(L)'
;VLDSFFESVDSVVEYLEDTGLAHILKEGRIKNLVDYVFGIETGLDSNARKNRSGHVMENMVAKIFDDNNITYRKEVYSKEWTDIKRVLGDDEKRFDFVIEAHQKTYLIEVNFYSGGGSKLNEVARAYTDIAPKVNSVPNFEFVWITDGIGWKDARTKLHEAYNIIPSVYNLTSISDFLKLIKE
;
A
#
# COMPACT_ATOMS: atom_id res chain seq x y z
N VAL A 1 10.06 1.36 12.26
CA VAL A 1 8.77 1.68 12.93
C VAL A 1 8.70 1.05 14.31
N LEU A 2 9.02 -0.23 14.53
CA LEU A 2 9.05 -0.81 15.89
C LEU A 2 10.18 -0.21 16.74
N ASP A 3 11.32 0.08 16.16
CA ASP A 3 12.47 0.66 16.88
C ASP A 3 12.14 2.05 17.47
N SER A 4 11.33 2.87 16.77
CA SER A 4 10.94 4.21 17.27
C SER A 4 10.10 4.19 18.56
N PHE A 5 9.37 3.10 18.83
CA PHE A 5 8.61 2.95 20.08
C PHE A 5 9.48 2.54 21.27
N PHE A 6 10.73 2.11 21.03
CA PHE A 6 11.64 1.65 22.08
C PHE A 6 12.89 2.55 22.23
N GLU A 7 12.89 3.74 21.63
CA GLU A 7 14.01 4.69 21.70
C GLU A 7 14.11 5.41 23.03
N SER A 8 12.99 5.54 23.78
CA SER A 8 12.96 6.18 25.08
C SER A 8 11.97 5.50 26.03
N VAL A 9 12.14 5.73 27.33
CA VAL A 9 11.18 5.25 28.34
C VAL A 9 9.79 5.84 28.11
N ASP A 10 9.72 7.11 27.71
CA ASP A 10 8.45 7.81 27.50
C ASP A 10 7.68 7.21 26.30
N SER A 11 8.35 6.88 25.22
CA SER A 11 7.72 6.23 24.06
C SER A 11 7.27 4.80 24.35
N VAL A 12 7.96 4.07 25.24
CA VAL A 12 7.52 2.76 25.72
C VAL A 12 6.26 2.90 26.59
N VAL A 13 6.22 3.89 27.47
CA VAL A 13 5.06 4.16 28.34
C VAL A 13 3.84 4.54 27.51
N GLU A 14 4.00 5.45 26.55
CA GLU A 14 2.95 5.85 25.60
C GLU A 14 2.41 4.64 24.83
N TYR A 15 3.28 3.80 24.29
CA TYR A 15 2.88 2.56 23.64
C TYR A 15 2.09 1.61 24.54
N LEU A 16 2.52 1.44 25.80
CA LEU A 16 1.84 0.59 26.76
C LEU A 16 0.47 1.14 27.17
N GLU A 17 0.32 2.48 27.25
CA GLU A 17 -0.94 3.15 27.55
C GLU A 17 -1.90 3.09 26.36
N ASP A 18 -1.46 3.43 25.18
CA ASP A 18 -2.26 3.42 23.93
C ASP A 18 -2.77 2.02 23.57
N THR A 19 -2.00 0.99 23.87
CA THR A 19 -2.39 -0.40 23.64
C THR A 19 -3.24 -1.00 24.78
N GLY A 20 -3.39 -0.29 25.90
CA GLY A 20 -4.04 -0.81 27.10
C GLY A 20 -3.20 -1.82 27.87
N LEU A 21 -1.98 -2.13 27.42
CA LEU A 21 -1.06 -3.07 28.09
C LEU A 21 -0.66 -2.60 29.49
N ALA A 22 -0.51 -1.28 29.69
CA ALA A 22 -0.19 -0.70 30.98
C ALA A 22 -1.25 -1.06 32.06
N HIS A 23 -2.53 -0.99 31.71
CA HIS A 23 -3.63 -1.35 32.62
C HIS A 23 -3.60 -2.84 32.97
N ILE A 24 -3.41 -3.69 31.98
CA ILE A 24 -3.38 -5.15 32.14
C ILE A 24 -2.20 -5.60 33.00
N LEU A 25 -1.03 -4.98 32.80
CA LEU A 25 0.17 -5.25 33.60
C LEU A 25 -0.01 -4.82 35.06
N LYS A 26 -0.63 -3.64 35.30
CA LYS A 26 -0.92 -3.14 36.64
C LYS A 26 -1.89 -4.05 37.44
N GLU A 27 -2.86 -4.64 36.78
CA GLU A 27 -3.83 -5.52 37.40
C GLU A 27 -3.28 -6.94 37.73
N GLY A 28 -2.10 -7.30 37.20
CA GLY A 28 -1.45 -8.59 37.48
C GLY A 28 -2.23 -9.81 36.97
N ARG A 29 -3.18 -9.62 36.07
CA ARG A 29 -4.04 -10.69 35.51
C ARG A 29 -3.31 -11.57 34.52
N ILE A 30 -2.23 -11.08 33.94
CA ILE A 30 -1.45 -11.80 32.91
C ILE A 30 -0.22 -12.38 33.56
N LYS A 31 -0.14 -13.71 33.55
CA LYS A 31 1.02 -14.46 34.07
C LYS A 31 2.10 -14.66 33.03
N ASN A 32 1.75 -14.55 31.75
CA ASN A 32 2.66 -14.69 30.62
C ASN A 32 2.34 -13.63 29.54
N LEU A 33 3.19 -12.61 29.48
CA LEU A 33 3.04 -11.50 28.53
C LEU A 33 3.15 -11.98 27.06
N VAL A 34 3.96 -12.99 26.80
CA VAL A 34 4.16 -13.54 25.46
C VAL A 34 2.86 -14.20 24.94
N ASP A 35 2.22 -15.01 25.79
CA ASP A 35 0.94 -15.66 25.44
C ASP A 35 -0.17 -14.63 25.24
N TYR A 36 -0.15 -13.54 26.03
CA TYR A 36 -1.11 -12.46 25.89
C TYR A 36 -0.92 -11.69 24.59
N VAL A 37 0.31 -11.29 24.26
CA VAL A 37 0.63 -10.61 23.00
C VAL A 37 0.31 -11.52 21.81
N PHE A 38 0.61 -12.82 21.91
CA PHE A 38 0.26 -13.79 20.89
C PHE A 38 -1.25 -13.97 20.74
N GLY A 39 -1.99 -13.95 21.86
CA GLY A 39 -3.46 -13.98 21.87
C GLY A 39 -4.08 -12.73 21.22
N ILE A 40 -3.52 -11.55 21.49
CA ILE A 40 -3.93 -10.31 20.81
C ILE A 40 -3.61 -10.38 19.32
N GLU A 41 -2.41 -10.79 18.95
CA GLU A 41 -1.99 -10.93 17.55
C GLU A 41 -2.87 -11.91 16.78
N THR A 42 -3.28 -13.01 17.39
CA THR A 42 -4.20 -13.99 16.80
C THR A 42 -5.65 -13.53 16.81
N GLY A 43 -6.05 -12.77 17.83
CA GLY A 43 -7.41 -12.21 18.00
C GLY A 43 -7.64 -10.86 17.31
N LEU A 44 -6.58 -10.15 16.94
CA LEU A 44 -6.71 -8.94 16.13
C LEU A 44 -7.36 -9.31 14.80
N ASP A 45 -8.50 -8.68 14.53
CA ASP A 45 -9.26 -8.83 13.30
C ASP A 45 -8.33 -8.89 12.09
N SER A 46 -8.55 -9.87 11.25
CA SER A 46 -7.81 -10.04 9.99
C SER A 46 -7.79 -8.75 9.13
N ASN A 47 -8.77 -7.88 9.32
CA ASN A 47 -8.83 -6.56 8.67
C ASN A 47 -7.83 -5.57 9.23
N ALA A 48 -7.63 -5.49 10.55
CA ALA A 48 -6.64 -4.60 11.15
C ALA A 48 -5.20 -4.99 10.75
N ARG A 49 -4.92 -6.30 10.63
CA ARG A 49 -3.64 -6.80 10.11
C ARG A 49 -3.41 -6.47 8.65
N LYS A 50 -4.46 -6.61 7.81
CA LYS A 50 -4.40 -6.27 6.38
C LYS A 50 -4.20 -4.76 6.17
N ASN A 51 -4.88 -3.94 6.94
CA ASN A 51 -4.76 -2.48 6.85
C ASN A 51 -3.34 -2.03 7.27
N ARG A 52 -2.78 -2.60 8.35
CA ARG A 52 -1.39 -2.30 8.74
C ARG A 52 -0.37 -2.66 7.67
N SER A 53 -0.49 -3.83 7.03
CA SER A 53 0.45 -4.21 5.96
C SER A 53 0.33 -3.33 4.72
N GLY A 54 -0.86 -2.85 4.38
CA GLY A 54 -1.09 -1.87 3.33
C GLY A 54 -0.40 -0.54 3.64
N HIS A 55 -0.65 0.02 4.82
CA HIS A 55 0.00 1.27 5.26
C HIS A 55 1.52 1.17 5.38
N VAL A 56 2.06 0.00 5.78
CA VAL A 56 3.51 -0.21 5.80
C VAL A 56 4.09 -0.11 4.39
N MET A 57 3.46 -0.74 3.39
CA MET A 57 3.93 -0.67 2.00
C MET A 57 3.82 0.75 1.43
N GLU A 58 2.71 1.44 1.67
CA GLU A 58 2.52 2.84 1.27
C GLU A 58 3.59 3.74 1.90
N ASN A 59 3.90 3.57 3.20
CA ASN A 59 4.94 4.32 3.88
C ASN A 59 6.35 4.02 3.33
N MET A 60 6.63 2.77 2.96
CA MET A 60 7.90 2.41 2.32
C MET A 60 8.03 3.07 0.95
N VAL A 61 6.97 3.05 0.14
CA VAL A 61 6.95 3.72 -1.18
C VAL A 61 7.09 5.23 -1.02
N ALA A 62 6.37 5.84 -0.07
CA ALA A 62 6.51 7.26 0.24
C ALA A 62 7.95 7.62 0.61
N LYS A 63 8.58 6.84 1.50
CA LYS A 63 9.97 7.05 1.86
C LYS A 63 10.92 6.93 0.66
N ILE A 64 10.70 5.98 -0.24
CA ILE A 64 11.49 5.84 -1.47
C ILE A 64 11.35 7.10 -2.34
N PHE A 65 10.14 7.65 -2.47
CA PHE A 65 9.91 8.89 -3.22
C PHE A 65 10.61 10.08 -2.54
N ASP A 66 10.49 10.24 -1.22
CA ASP A 66 11.14 11.29 -0.44
C ASP A 66 12.67 11.22 -0.56
N ASP A 67 13.26 10.05 -0.37
CA ASP A 67 14.71 9.81 -0.46
C ASP A 67 15.25 10.11 -1.88
N ASN A 68 14.38 10.09 -2.90
CA ASN A 68 14.70 10.39 -4.29
C ASN A 68 14.28 11.79 -4.74
N ASN A 69 13.79 12.65 -3.82
CA ASN A 69 13.29 14.00 -4.09
C ASN A 69 12.16 14.03 -5.13
N ILE A 70 11.28 13.03 -5.12
CA ILE A 70 10.09 12.99 -5.97
C ILE A 70 8.94 13.68 -5.25
N THR A 71 8.35 14.68 -5.90
CA THR A 71 7.14 15.33 -5.39
C THR A 71 5.91 14.50 -5.74
N TYR A 72 5.09 14.20 -4.75
CA TYR A 72 3.86 13.42 -4.92
C TYR A 72 2.72 13.95 -4.06
N ARG A 73 1.49 13.57 -4.41
CA ARG A 73 0.30 13.76 -3.58
C ARG A 73 -0.24 12.40 -3.17
N LYS A 74 -0.85 12.30 -1.98
CA LYS A 74 -1.47 11.07 -1.45
C LYS A 74 -2.98 11.14 -1.54
N GLU A 75 -3.60 9.97 -1.67
CA GLU A 75 -5.06 9.77 -1.53
C GLU A 75 -5.89 10.69 -2.43
N VAL A 76 -5.51 10.80 -3.70
CA VAL A 76 -6.12 11.71 -4.67
C VAL A 76 -7.27 11.05 -5.41
N TYR A 77 -8.39 11.72 -5.50
CA TYR A 77 -9.59 11.19 -6.14
C TYR A 77 -9.62 11.44 -7.65
N SER A 78 -10.11 10.47 -8.41
CA SER A 78 -10.27 10.52 -9.87
C SER A 78 -11.08 11.71 -10.36
N LYS A 79 -11.99 12.24 -9.53
CA LYS A 79 -12.82 13.42 -9.85
C LYS A 79 -12.04 14.71 -10.06
N GLU A 80 -10.78 14.79 -9.63
CA GLU A 80 -9.93 15.96 -9.87
C GLU A 80 -9.70 16.19 -11.38
N TRP A 81 -9.78 15.14 -12.19
CA TRP A 81 -9.60 15.23 -13.64
C TRP A 81 -10.87 14.76 -14.36
N THR A 82 -11.49 15.69 -15.09
CA THR A 82 -12.73 15.41 -15.83
C THR A 82 -12.59 14.24 -16.79
N ASP A 83 -11.44 14.12 -17.48
CA ASP A 83 -11.21 13.05 -18.45
C ASP A 83 -11.02 11.69 -17.78
N ILE A 84 -10.32 11.63 -16.64
CA ILE A 84 -10.17 10.42 -15.84
C ILE A 84 -11.52 9.98 -15.29
N LYS A 85 -12.28 10.92 -14.71
CA LYS A 85 -13.65 10.63 -14.23
C LYS A 85 -14.53 10.06 -15.35
N ARG A 86 -14.46 10.64 -16.57
CA ARG A 86 -15.24 10.18 -17.72
C ARG A 86 -14.92 8.74 -18.12
N VAL A 87 -13.64 8.34 -18.15
CA VAL A 87 -13.23 6.99 -18.57
C VAL A 87 -13.40 5.93 -17.47
N LEU A 88 -13.34 6.34 -16.20
CA LEU A 88 -13.58 5.44 -15.06
C LEU A 88 -15.06 5.26 -14.73
N GLY A 89 -15.93 6.19 -15.17
CA GLY A 89 -17.36 6.15 -14.92
C GLY A 89 -17.76 6.83 -13.60
N ASP A 90 -18.93 6.47 -13.07
CA ASP A 90 -19.52 7.12 -11.89
C ASP A 90 -18.85 6.71 -10.58
N ASP A 91 -18.15 5.59 -10.55
CA ASP A 91 -17.44 5.11 -9.36
C ASP A 91 -16.24 6.00 -9.07
N GLU A 92 -16.26 6.66 -7.90
CA GLU A 92 -15.17 7.51 -7.47
C GLU A 92 -13.96 6.65 -7.05
N LYS A 93 -12.89 6.70 -7.82
CA LYS A 93 -11.63 6.00 -7.51
C LYS A 93 -10.68 6.95 -6.78
N ARG A 94 -10.11 6.50 -5.66
CA ARG A 94 -9.03 7.15 -4.94
C ARG A 94 -7.73 6.41 -5.24
N PHE A 95 -6.71 7.13 -5.68
CA PHE A 95 -5.37 6.61 -5.93
C PHE A 95 -4.48 6.86 -4.71
N ASP A 96 -3.62 5.90 -4.37
CA ASP A 96 -2.75 5.99 -3.20
C ASP A 96 -1.73 7.12 -3.36
N PHE A 97 -1.14 7.25 -4.56
CA PHE A 97 -0.23 8.34 -4.90
C PHE A 97 -0.51 8.91 -6.29
N VAL A 98 -0.17 10.18 -6.45
CA VAL A 98 -0.13 10.86 -7.75
C VAL A 98 1.20 11.59 -7.89
N ILE A 99 1.88 11.37 -9.02
CA ILE A 99 3.10 12.08 -9.40
C ILE A 99 2.86 12.79 -10.73
N GLU A 100 3.20 14.07 -10.78
CA GLU A 100 3.16 14.88 -12.00
C GLU A 100 4.59 15.19 -12.42
N ALA A 101 5.05 14.60 -13.53
CA ALA A 101 6.41 14.76 -14.04
C ALA A 101 6.43 14.77 -15.58
N HIS A 102 7.20 15.67 -16.15
CA HIS A 102 7.46 15.74 -17.61
C HIS A 102 6.19 15.71 -18.48
N GLN A 103 5.19 16.49 -18.12
CA GLN A 103 3.87 16.56 -18.81
C GLN A 103 3.02 15.27 -18.67
N LYS A 104 3.40 14.36 -17.79
CA LYS A 104 2.67 13.13 -17.53
C LYS A 104 2.22 13.06 -16.07
N THR A 105 1.02 12.58 -15.85
CA THR A 105 0.43 12.33 -14.53
C THR A 105 0.36 10.83 -14.30
N TYR A 106 1.07 10.34 -13.30
CA TYR A 106 1.09 8.95 -12.88
C TYR A 106 0.10 8.72 -11.75
N LEU A 107 -0.90 7.88 -11.98
CA LEU A 107 -1.91 7.48 -11.00
C LEU A 107 -1.50 6.13 -10.42
N ILE A 108 -1.12 6.10 -9.14
CA ILE A 108 -0.38 4.98 -8.55
C ILE A 108 -1.22 4.29 -7.49
N GLU A 109 -1.29 2.95 -7.59
CA GLU A 109 -1.84 2.05 -6.58
C GLU A 109 -0.73 1.22 -5.94
N VAL A 110 -0.80 1.02 -4.62
CA VAL A 110 0.20 0.31 -3.84
C VAL A 110 -0.45 -0.80 -3.03
N ASN A 111 0.06 -2.04 -3.16
CA ASN A 111 -0.46 -3.18 -2.41
C ASN A 111 0.66 -4.10 -1.93
N PHE A 112 0.48 -4.66 -0.73
CA PHE A 112 1.33 -5.71 -0.20
C PHE A 112 0.51 -6.91 0.26
N TYR A 113 0.93 -8.12 -0.14
CA TYR A 113 0.25 -9.36 0.22
C TYR A 113 1.19 -10.33 0.90
N SER A 114 1.07 -10.46 2.22
CA SER A 114 1.82 -11.42 3.03
C SER A 114 1.33 -12.86 2.89
N GLY A 115 0.14 -13.08 2.32
CA GLY A 115 -0.45 -14.40 2.09
C GLY A 115 -1.38 -14.42 0.90
N GLY A 116 -1.70 -15.62 0.40
CA GLY A 116 -2.63 -15.85 -0.70
C GLY A 116 -4.08 -15.53 -0.34
N GLY A 117 -4.98 -15.65 -1.32
CA GLY A 117 -6.43 -15.48 -1.15
C GLY A 117 -7.10 -14.88 -2.38
N SER A 118 -8.45 -14.89 -2.39
CA SER A 118 -9.26 -14.38 -3.51
C SER A 118 -9.02 -12.90 -3.82
N LYS A 119 -8.70 -12.12 -2.78
CA LYS A 119 -8.48 -10.67 -2.91
C LYS A 119 -7.37 -10.31 -3.92
N LEU A 120 -6.31 -11.13 -4.05
CA LEU A 120 -5.25 -10.90 -5.03
C LEU A 120 -5.80 -10.98 -6.47
N ASN A 121 -6.64 -11.98 -6.72
CA ASN A 121 -7.26 -12.16 -8.03
C ASN A 121 -8.23 -11.01 -8.36
N GLU A 122 -8.98 -10.56 -7.36
CA GLU A 122 -9.92 -9.44 -7.48
C GLU A 122 -9.19 -8.13 -7.81
N VAL A 123 -8.11 -7.84 -7.09
CA VAL A 123 -7.30 -6.63 -7.30
C VAL A 123 -6.61 -6.67 -8.66
N ALA A 124 -5.96 -7.80 -9.03
CA ALA A 124 -5.34 -7.93 -10.34
C ALA A 124 -6.36 -7.70 -11.47
N ARG A 125 -7.56 -8.27 -11.35
CA ARG A 125 -8.64 -8.08 -12.32
C ARG A 125 -9.12 -6.61 -12.35
N ALA A 126 -9.35 -6.00 -11.20
CA ALA A 126 -9.78 -4.59 -11.13
C ALA A 126 -8.77 -3.66 -11.82
N TYR A 127 -7.48 -3.90 -11.62
CA TYR A 127 -6.45 -3.05 -12.22
C TYR A 127 -6.24 -3.33 -13.71
N THR A 128 -6.46 -4.56 -14.19
CA THR A 128 -6.50 -4.83 -15.63
C THR A 128 -7.66 -4.11 -16.33
N ASP A 129 -8.75 -3.81 -15.65
CA ASP A 129 -9.86 -3.03 -16.18
C ASP A 129 -9.59 -1.51 -16.11
N ILE A 130 -8.92 -1.03 -15.06
CA ILE A 130 -8.65 0.40 -14.83
C ILE A 130 -7.49 0.91 -15.67
N ALA A 131 -6.39 0.18 -15.74
CA ALA A 131 -5.16 0.63 -16.38
C ALA A 131 -5.35 1.04 -17.86
N PRO A 132 -6.01 0.24 -18.71
CA PRO A 132 -6.25 0.64 -20.10
C PRO A 132 -7.10 1.91 -20.23
N LYS A 133 -8.07 2.10 -19.33
CA LYS A 133 -8.93 3.30 -19.31
C LYS A 133 -8.13 4.54 -18.97
N VAL A 134 -7.32 4.49 -17.91
CA VAL A 134 -6.43 5.59 -17.52
C VAL A 134 -5.44 5.90 -18.63
N ASN A 135 -4.78 4.86 -19.16
CA ASN A 135 -3.75 5.00 -20.20
C ASN A 135 -4.32 5.46 -21.55
N SER A 136 -5.64 5.39 -21.76
CA SER A 136 -6.29 5.95 -22.94
C SER A 136 -6.42 7.48 -22.90
N VAL A 137 -6.25 8.09 -21.71
CA VAL A 137 -6.29 9.54 -21.55
C VAL A 137 -4.89 10.11 -21.81
N PRO A 138 -4.73 11.07 -22.74
CA PRO A 138 -3.43 11.67 -23.02
C PRO A 138 -2.76 12.20 -21.75
N ASN A 139 -1.46 11.96 -21.62
CA ASN A 139 -0.64 12.40 -20.49
C ASN A 139 -0.99 11.77 -19.12
N PHE A 140 -1.77 10.68 -19.10
CA PHE A 140 -1.99 9.90 -17.90
C PHE A 140 -1.41 8.49 -18.04
N GLU A 141 -0.92 7.96 -16.92
CA GLU A 141 -0.45 6.57 -16.85
C GLU A 141 -0.84 5.95 -15.52
N PHE A 142 -1.42 4.75 -15.56
CA PHE A 142 -1.68 3.94 -14.40
C PHE A 142 -0.42 3.16 -14.02
N VAL A 143 -0.02 3.27 -12.75
CA VAL A 143 1.14 2.55 -12.20
C VAL A 143 0.69 1.68 -11.05
N TRP A 144 1.12 0.43 -11.05
CA TRP A 144 0.86 -0.50 -9.98
C TRP A 144 2.15 -0.94 -9.29
N ILE A 145 2.29 -0.60 -8.00
CA ILE A 145 3.42 -1.03 -7.16
C ILE A 145 2.90 -2.12 -6.22
N THR A 146 3.35 -3.36 -6.42
CA THR A 146 2.87 -4.50 -5.63
C THR A 146 4.01 -5.42 -5.24
N ASP A 147 3.94 -5.97 -4.02
CA ASP A 147 4.93 -6.92 -3.52
C ASP A 147 4.30 -7.91 -2.54
N GLY A 148 5.06 -8.90 -2.16
CA GLY A 148 4.70 -9.87 -1.13
C GLY A 148 4.64 -11.31 -1.60
N ILE A 149 4.90 -12.21 -0.65
CA ILE A 149 4.96 -13.66 -0.90
C ILE A 149 3.62 -14.26 -1.35
N GLY A 150 2.49 -13.58 -1.01
CA GLY A 150 1.13 -14.00 -1.40
C GLY A 150 0.93 -14.16 -2.90
N TRP A 151 1.70 -13.42 -3.72
CA TRP A 151 1.63 -13.56 -5.17
C TRP A 151 2.09 -14.92 -5.71
N LYS A 152 2.80 -15.73 -4.91
CA LYS A 152 3.14 -17.11 -5.31
C LYS A 152 1.89 -17.95 -5.58
N ASP A 153 0.81 -17.73 -4.80
CA ASP A 153 -0.45 -18.47 -4.93
C ASP A 153 -1.35 -17.92 -6.05
N ALA A 154 -1.14 -16.66 -6.44
CA ALA A 154 -1.90 -15.98 -7.49
C ALA A 154 -1.04 -15.64 -8.73
N ARG A 155 0.02 -16.40 -8.98
CA ARG A 155 1.05 -16.13 -10.00
C ARG A 155 0.48 -15.95 -11.40
N THR A 156 -0.48 -16.78 -11.78
CA THR A 156 -1.12 -16.71 -13.10
C THR A 156 -1.84 -15.38 -13.28
N LYS A 157 -2.56 -14.91 -12.27
CA LYS A 157 -3.30 -13.66 -12.33
C LYS A 157 -2.39 -12.45 -12.34
N LEU A 158 -1.30 -12.48 -11.58
CA LEU A 158 -0.28 -11.43 -11.65
C LEU A 158 0.36 -11.39 -13.04
N HIS A 159 0.65 -12.54 -13.64
CA HIS A 159 1.23 -12.60 -14.99
C HIS A 159 0.25 -12.08 -16.06
N GLU A 160 -1.04 -12.43 -15.97
CA GLU A 160 -2.08 -11.87 -16.83
C GLU A 160 -2.13 -10.34 -16.73
N ALA A 161 -2.11 -9.81 -15.50
CA ALA A 161 -2.09 -8.37 -15.26
C ALA A 161 -0.84 -7.70 -15.82
N TYR A 162 0.32 -8.32 -15.67
CA TYR A 162 1.59 -7.82 -16.21
C TYR A 162 1.60 -7.67 -17.73
N ASN A 163 0.83 -8.50 -18.44
CA ASN A 163 0.68 -8.40 -19.91
C ASN A 163 -0.26 -7.28 -20.36
N ILE A 164 -1.08 -6.74 -19.45
CA ILE A 164 -2.09 -5.70 -19.76
C ILE A 164 -1.66 -4.34 -19.20
N ILE A 165 -1.04 -4.33 -18.02
CA ILE A 165 -0.60 -3.11 -17.34
C ILE A 165 0.88 -2.89 -17.65
N PRO A 166 1.24 -1.86 -18.42
CA PRO A 166 2.65 -1.62 -18.80
C PRO A 166 3.56 -1.32 -17.61
N SER A 167 3.01 -0.66 -16.58
CA SER A 167 3.77 -0.11 -15.45
C SER A 167 3.41 -0.84 -14.16
N VAL A 168 3.98 -2.04 -13.99
CA VAL A 168 3.89 -2.84 -12.75
C VAL A 168 5.28 -2.98 -12.16
N TYR A 169 5.43 -2.58 -10.90
CA TYR A 169 6.71 -2.61 -10.19
C TYR A 169 6.56 -3.29 -8.83
N ASN A 170 7.66 -3.78 -8.30
CA ASN A 170 7.81 -4.22 -6.91
C ASN A 170 8.89 -3.37 -6.20
N LEU A 171 9.14 -3.62 -4.93
CA LEU A 171 10.15 -2.86 -4.17
C LEU A 171 11.57 -2.97 -4.75
N THR A 172 11.87 -4.04 -5.48
CA THR A 172 13.17 -4.21 -6.13
C THR A 172 13.25 -3.44 -7.45
N SER A 173 12.17 -3.42 -8.25
CA SER A 173 12.13 -2.80 -9.57
C SER A 173 11.61 -1.35 -9.57
N ILE A 174 11.16 -0.82 -8.43
CA ILE A 174 10.67 0.58 -8.33
C ILE A 174 11.74 1.61 -8.78
N SER A 175 13.01 1.26 -8.68
CA SER A 175 14.12 2.09 -9.17
C SER A 175 14.03 2.39 -10.67
N ASP A 176 13.43 1.50 -11.46
CA ASP A 176 13.26 1.71 -12.90
C ASP A 176 12.15 2.72 -13.18
N PHE A 177 11.07 2.69 -12.38
CA PHE A 177 10.06 3.74 -12.40
C PHE A 177 10.65 5.11 -12.03
N LEU A 178 11.51 5.16 -10.99
CA LEU A 178 12.16 6.41 -10.58
C LEU A 178 13.06 7.01 -11.67
N LYS A 179 13.72 6.18 -12.47
CA LYS A 179 14.49 6.65 -13.64
C LYS A 179 13.55 7.27 -14.67
N LEU A 180 12.46 6.56 -15.00
CA LEU A 180 11.49 7.01 -15.98
C LEU A 180 10.89 8.40 -15.66
N ILE A 181 10.61 8.68 -14.39
CA ILE A 181 10.04 9.96 -13.98
C ILE A 181 11.07 11.09 -13.81
N LYS A 182 12.37 10.76 -13.86
CA LYS A 182 13.47 11.75 -13.80
C LYS A 182 14.02 12.13 -15.19
N GLU A 183 13.74 11.32 -16.20
CA GLU A 183 14.10 11.55 -17.62
C GLU A 183 13.16 12.56 -18.28
#